data_13d779762c99fb8e9a256b8b55a5f60b
#
_entry.id   13d779762c99fb8e9a256b8b55a5f60b
#
_cell.length_a   1.000
_cell.length_b   1.000
_cell.length_c   1.000
_cell.angle_alpha   90.00
_cell.angle_beta   90.00
_cell.angle_gamma   90.00
#
_symmetry.space_group_name_H-M   'P 1'
#
loop_
_entity.id
_entity.type
_entity.pdbx_description
1 polymer ?
#
loop_
_entity_poly.entity_id
_entity_poly.type
_entity_poly.pdbx_seq_one_letter_code
_entity_poly.pdbx_strand_id
1 'polypeptide(L)'
;MSKVLIIDYNTGNVDSVIKAFKLFENDVIFSSKKEDLDKAEKIILPGQGSYDYAIDELKKKNLFDQIKKKHLIENIPIMGICLGMQILSSL
;
A
#
# COMPACT_ATOMS: atom_id res chain seq x y z
N MET A 1 13.41 -6.78 -12.29
CA MET A 1 13.08 -5.64 -11.43
C MET A 1 11.71 -5.82 -10.84
N SER A 2 11.58 -5.49 -9.56
CA SER A 2 10.31 -5.64 -8.88
C SER A 2 9.45 -4.39 -9.06
N LYS A 3 8.17 -4.60 -9.30
CA LYS A 3 7.19 -3.51 -9.31
C LYS A 3 6.76 -3.23 -7.88
N VAL A 4 7.04 -2.02 -7.42
CA VAL A 4 6.68 -1.57 -6.08
C VAL A 4 5.47 -0.66 -6.17
N LEU A 5 4.38 -1.06 -5.52
CA LEU A 5 3.17 -0.26 -5.46
C LEU A 5 3.03 0.37 -4.08
N ILE A 6 2.98 1.69 -4.06
CA ILE A 6 2.63 2.44 -2.87
C ILE A 6 1.15 2.74 -2.94
N ILE A 7 0.38 2.23 -1.99
CA ILE A 7 -1.08 2.32 -2.04
C ILE A 7 -1.53 3.75 -1.77
N ASP A 8 -2.36 4.27 -2.67
CA ASP A 8 -3.01 5.58 -2.53
C ASP A 8 -4.40 5.39 -1.94
N TYR A 9 -4.55 5.69 -0.66
CA TYR A 9 -5.85 5.60 0.00
C TYR A 9 -6.14 6.86 0.82
N ASN A 10 -5.70 8.00 0.30
CA ASN A 10 -5.99 9.33 0.87
C ASN A 10 -5.45 9.54 2.28
N THR A 11 -4.26 9.03 2.57
CA THR A 11 -3.68 9.20 3.90
C THR A 11 -2.93 10.51 4.08
N GLY A 12 -2.77 11.28 3.02
CA GLY A 12 -2.02 12.54 3.07
C GLY A 12 -0.52 12.34 3.22
N ASN A 13 0.21 13.34 2.86
CA ASN A 13 1.67 13.48 3.05
C ASN A 13 2.51 12.23 2.82
N VAL A 14 2.37 11.62 1.64
CA VAL A 14 3.14 10.44 1.27
C VAL A 14 4.34 10.76 0.38
N ASP A 15 4.56 12.03 0.05
CA ASP A 15 5.61 12.43 -0.88
C ASP A 15 7.00 11.97 -0.46
N SER A 16 7.30 12.05 0.82
CA SER A 16 8.62 11.62 1.33
C SER A 16 8.81 10.12 1.18
N VAL A 17 7.75 9.35 1.36
CA VAL A 17 7.78 7.90 1.18
C VAL A 17 8.04 7.56 -0.28
N ILE A 18 7.31 8.21 -1.19
CA ILE A 18 7.48 8.00 -2.63
C ILE A 18 8.91 8.32 -3.04
N LYS A 19 9.43 9.46 -2.60
CA LYS A 19 10.78 9.88 -2.94
C LYS A 19 11.83 8.91 -2.41
N ALA A 20 11.66 8.44 -1.19
CA ALA A 20 12.58 7.49 -0.58
C ALA A 20 12.66 6.19 -1.39
N PHE A 21 11.51 5.65 -1.78
CA PHE A 21 11.49 4.40 -2.54
C PHE A 21 12.03 4.58 -3.95
N LYS A 22 11.82 5.73 -4.57
CA LYS A 22 12.35 6.00 -5.91
C LYS A 22 13.88 6.09 -5.95
N LEU A 23 14.52 6.32 -4.81
CA LEU A 23 15.99 6.31 -4.73
C LEU A 23 16.56 4.90 -4.88
N PHE A 24 15.82 3.88 -4.50
CA PHE A 24 16.31 2.50 -4.44
C PHE A 24 15.64 1.57 -5.43
N GLU A 25 14.47 1.94 -5.95
CA GLU A 25 13.71 1.10 -6.86
C GLU A 25 13.41 1.87 -8.15
N ASN A 26 13.53 1.19 -9.28
CA ASN A 26 13.29 1.82 -10.59
C ASN A 26 11.82 1.86 -10.99
N ASP A 27 11.01 0.93 -10.47
CA ASP A 27 9.62 0.79 -10.88
C ASP A 27 8.71 0.97 -9.67
N VAL A 28 8.49 2.24 -9.31
CA VAL A 28 7.65 2.62 -8.17
C VAL A 28 6.41 3.37 -8.67
N ILE A 29 5.25 2.88 -8.31
CA ILE A 29 3.96 3.47 -8.68
C ILE A 29 3.19 3.83 -7.42
N PHE A 30 2.57 5.01 -7.42
CA PHE A 30 1.65 5.44 -6.37
C PHE A 30 0.24 5.40 -6.96
N SER A 31 -0.60 4.49 -6.49
CA SER A 31 -1.88 4.25 -7.15
C SER A 31 -2.89 3.60 -6.23
N SER A 32 -4.17 3.77 -6.57
CA SER A 32 -5.29 3.07 -5.94
C SER A 32 -6.00 2.14 -6.93
N LYS A 33 -5.46 1.99 -8.12
CA LYS A 33 -6.11 1.20 -9.17
C LYS A 33 -5.87 -0.29 -8.98
N LYS A 34 -6.92 -1.07 -9.20
CA LYS A 34 -6.83 -2.53 -9.11
C LYS A 34 -5.81 -3.11 -10.09
N GLU A 35 -5.74 -2.55 -11.30
CA GLU A 35 -4.80 -3.04 -12.31
C GLU A 35 -3.36 -2.93 -11.82
N ASP A 36 -3.03 -1.83 -11.15
CA ASP A 36 -1.70 -1.63 -10.60
C ASP A 36 -1.43 -2.58 -9.44
N LEU A 37 -2.45 -2.83 -8.62
CA LEU A 37 -2.35 -3.78 -7.52
C LEU A 37 -2.11 -5.21 -8.04
N ASP A 38 -2.82 -5.59 -9.09
CA ASP A 38 -2.68 -6.93 -9.68
C ASP A 38 -1.26 -7.19 -10.19
N LYS A 39 -0.58 -6.15 -10.65
CA LYS A 39 0.77 -6.25 -11.19
C LYS A 39 1.87 -6.06 -10.13
N ALA A 40 1.51 -5.66 -8.93
CA ALA A 40 2.49 -5.35 -7.89
C ALA A 40 3.24 -6.61 -7.44
N GLU A 41 4.54 -6.47 -7.29
CA GLU A 41 5.40 -7.52 -6.75
C GLU A 41 5.79 -7.23 -5.30
N LYS A 42 5.70 -5.96 -4.90
CA LYS A 42 5.86 -5.50 -3.52
C LYS A 42 4.85 -4.41 -3.25
N ILE A 43 4.29 -4.39 -2.05
CA ILE A 43 3.28 -3.41 -1.67
C ILE A 43 3.75 -2.62 -0.46
N ILE A 44 3.60 -1.30 -0.53
CA ILE A 44 3.89 -0.39 0.57
C ILE A 44 2.58 0.22 1.04
N LEU A 45 2.30 0.09 2.32
CA LEU A 45 1.16 0.74 2.97
C LEU A 45 1.69 1.93 3.78
N PRO A 46 1.68 3.13 3.20
CA PRO A 46 2.03 4.31 3.96
C PRO A 46 0.84 4.75 4.80
N GLY A 47 1.04 5.62 5.77
CA GLY A 47 -0.10 6.18 6.45
C GLY A 47 0.25 7.02 7.65
N GLN A 48 -0.59 8.03 7.85
CA GLN A 48 -0.58 8.90 9.02
C GLN A 48 -2.02 9.16 9.44
N GLY A 49 -2.23 9.42 10.72
CA GLY A 49 -3.54 9.80 11.22
C GLY A 49 -4.33 8.64 11.79
N SER A 50 -5.64 8.66 11.60
CA SER A 50 -6.55 7.72 12.24
C SER A 50 -6.56 6.35 11.56
N TYR A 51 -6.41 5.30 12.37
CA TYR A 51 -6.54 3.92 11.91
C TYR A 51 -7.92 3.65 11.30
N ASP A 52 -8.98 4.11 11.98
CA ASP A 52 -10.34 3.89 11.51
C ASP A 52 -10.59 4.56 10.15
N TYR A 53 -10.09 5.77 9.97
CA TYR A 53 -10.19 6.48 8.71
C TYR A 53 -9.49 5.69 7.59
N ALA A 54 -8.30 5.19 7.88
CA ALA A 54 -7.50 4.46 6.90
C ALA A 54 -8.22 3.18 6.46
N ILE A 55 -8.74 2.41 7.40
CA ILE A 55 -9.46 1.18 7.10
C ILE A 55 -10.71 1.50 6.26
N ASP A 56 -11.46 2.54 6.62
CA ASP A 56 -12.63 2.95 5.86
C ASP A 56 -12.28 3.33 4.42
N GLU A 57 -11.20 4.07 4.23
CA GLU A 57 -10.76 4.47 2.90
C GLU A 57 -10.32 3.28 2.05
N LEU A 58 -9.62 2.33 2.65
CA LEU A 58 -9.24 1.11 1.94
C LEU A 58 -10.48 0.30 1.52
N LYS A 59 -11.48 0.22 2.39
CA LYS A 59 -12.71 -0.50 2.08
C LYS A 59 -13.55 0.22 1.03
N LYS A 60 -13.64 1.54 1.10
CA LYS A 60 -14.37 2.32 0.09
C LYS A 60 -13.79 2.15 -1.31
N LYS A 61 -12.48 2.01 -1.41
CA LYS A 61 -11.80 1.83 -2.69
C LYS A 61 -11.70 0.37 -3.10
N ASN A 62 -12.27 -0.54 -2.34
CA ASN A 62 -12.20 -1.98 -2.54
C ASN A 62 -10.76 -2.50 -2.54
N LEU A 63 -9.89 -1.85 -1.79
CA LEU A 63 -8.48 -2.23 -1.72
C LEU A 63 -8.18 -3.18 -0.57
N PHE A 64 -8.96 -3.11 0.51
CA PHE A 64 -8.66 -3.89 1.72
C PHE A 64 -8.59 -5.39 1.44
N ASP A 65 -9.64 -5.93 0.83
CA ASP A 65 -9.70 -7.36 0.53
C ASP A 65 -8.70 -7.76 -0.54
N GLN A 66 -8.43 -6.88 -1.50
CA GLN A 66 -7.46 -7.12 -2.56
C GLN A 66 -6.04 -7.21 -1.99
N ILE A 67 -5.69 -6.31 -1.09
CA ILE A 67 -4.38 -6.33 -0.43
C ILE A 67 -4.24 -7.58 0.43
N LYS A 68 -5.28 -7.92 1.17
CA LYS A 68 -5.31 -9.13 2.00
C LYS A 68 -5.06 -10.37 1.15
N LYS A 69 -5.72 -10.47 0.01
CA LYS A 69 -5.56 -11.58 -0.92
C LYS A 69 -4.13 -11.65 -1.46
N LYS A 70 -3.57 -10.51 -1.86
CA LYS A 70 -2.20 -10.45 -2.36
C LYS A 70 -1.21 -10.96 -1.32
N HIS A 71 -1.40 -10.57 -0.07
CA HIS A 71 -0.50 -10.95 1.00
C HIS A 71 -0.66 -12.42 1.41
N LEU A 72 -1.91 -12.85 1.69
CA LEU A 72 -2.16 -14.16 2.29
C LEU A 72 -2.17 -15.29 1.26
N ILE A 73 -2.63 -15.04 0.05
CA ILE A 73 -2.77 -16.08 -0.98
C ILE A 73 -1.60 -16.07 -1.94
N GLU A 74 -1.20 -14.89 -2.42
CA GLU A 74 -0.13 -14.77 -3.41
C GLU A 74 1.25 -14.54 -2.81
N ASN A 75 1.34 -14.38 -1.48
CA ASN A 75 2.60 -14.18 -0.76
C ASN A 75 3.39 -12.96 -1.23
N ILE A 76 2.70 -11.91 -1.65
CA ILE A 76 3.34 -10.66 -2.04
C ILE A 76 3.85 -9.95 -0.78
N PRO A 77 5.13 -9.54 -0.73
CA PRO A 77 5.65 -8.82 0.42
C PRO A 77 4.94 -7.48 0.62
N ILE A 78 4.59 -7.17 1.86
CA ILE A 78 3.96 -5.91 2.23
C ILE A 78 4.75 -5.26 3.34
N MET A 79 5.06 -3.96 3.19
CA MET A 79 5.68 -3.16 4.24
C MET A 79 4.71 -2.08 4.68
N GLY A 80 4.42 -2.03 5.97
CA GLY A 80 3.63 -0.95 6.56
C GLY A 80 4.54 0.11 7.16
N ILE A 81 4.24 1.37 6.91
CA ILE A 81 5.01 2.51 7.43
C ILE A 81 4.09 3.34 8.30
N CYS A 82 4.50 3.59 9.55
CA CYS A 82 3.68 4.33 10.52
C CYS A 82 2.31 3.68 10.70
N LEU A 83 1.23 4.36 10.33
CA LEU A 83 -0.12 3.81 10.43
C LEU A 83 -0.27 2.50 9.65
N GLY A 84 0.50 2.35 8.56
CA GLY A 84 0.48 1.13 7.76
C GLY A 84 0.83 -0.12 8.56
N MET A 85 1.68 0.01 9.58
CA MET A 85 2.03 -1.12 10.45
C MET A 85 0.81 -1.62 11.23
N GLN A 86 -0.06 -0.72 11.67
CA GLN A 86 -1.30 -1.08 12.36
C GLN A 86 -2.29 -1.75 11.41
N ILE A 87 -2.34 -1.26 10.17
CA ILE A 87 -3.21 -1.86 9.15
C ILE A 87 -2.81 -3.30 8.87
N LEU A 88 -1.51 -3.59 8.83
CA LEU A 88 -1.03 -4.95 8.62
C LEU A 88 -1.58 -5.94 9.65
N SER A 89 -1.74 -5.51 10.89
CA SER A 89 -2.25 -6.37 11.94
C SER A 89 -3.71 -6.77 11.72
N SER A 90 -4.42 -6.06 10.84
CA SER A 90 -5.82 -6.33 10.50
C SER A 90 -5.97 -7.26 9.29
N LEU A 91 -4.89 -7.50 8.61
CA LEU A 91 -4.91 -8.42 7.47
C LEU A 91 -4.77 -9.86 7.94
#